data_76a6b70aa5162518f282dae01096dcf1
#
_entry.id   76a6b70aa5162518f282dae01096dcf1
#
_cell.length_a   1.000
_cell.length_b   1.000
_cell.length_c   1.000
_cell.angle_alpha   90.00
_cell.angle_beta   90.00
_cell.angle_gamma   90.00
#
_symmetry.space_group_name_H-M   'P 1'
#
loop_
_entity.id
_entity.type
_entity.pdbx_description
1 polymer ?
#
loop_
_entity_poly.entity_id
_entity_poly.type
_entity_poly.pdbx_seq_one_letter_code
_entity_poly.pdbx_strand_id
1 'polypeptide(L)'
;GEARVTFPDGTQVAATGVETVDSCDLAFLWVDKAELSEEAWKVCLPVQTDREVFDALKEYDDVWMYGGESGLPVYAFVVDPWIYVEDFDQYMLLLQGLIAPGMSGGGAFTEDGVFVGILCGGDEEGKVAVVPYSMIETERP
;
A
#
# COMPACT_ATOMS: atom_id res chain seq x y z
N GLY A 1 19.28 11.77 0.36
CA GLY A 1 18.82 12.18 1.68
C GLY A 1 18.45 11.01 2.56
N GLU A 2 18.24 11.31 3.79
CA GLU A 2 17.88 10.34 4.80
C GLU A 2 16.36 10.17 4.84
N ALA A 3 15.89 8.92 4.77
CA ALA A 3 14.49 8.63 4.92
C ALA A 3 14.12 8.51 6.39
N ARG A 4 13.00 9.09 6.78
CA ARG A 4 12.47 9.04 8.15
C ARG A 4 11.06 8.46 8.15
N VAL A 5 10.76 7.68 9.17
CA VAL A 5 9.44 7.11 9.39
C VAL A 5 8.81 7.80 10.59
N THR A 6 7.62 8.35 10.41
CA THR A 6 6.85 8.99 11.48
C THR A 6 5.70 8.07 11.88
N PHE A 7 5.61 7.76 13.16
CA PHE A 7 4.57 6.90 13.73
C PHE A 7 3.40 7.75 14.27
N PRO A 8 2.24 7.12 14.51
CA PRO A 8 1.05 7.87 14.98
C PRO A 8 1.24 8.65 16.27
N ASP A 9 2.16 8.23 17.16
CA ASP A 9 2.46 8.93 18.41
C ASP A 9 3.41 10.12 18.22
N GLY A 10 3.81 10.41 16.97
CA GLY A 10 4.76 11.47 16.64
C GLY A 10 6.23 11.06 16.68
N THR A 11 6.52 9.83 17.08
CA THR A 11 7.90 9.31 17.06
C THR A 11 8.43 9.31 15.64
N GLN A 12 9.65 9.84 15.45
CA GLN A 12 10.34 9.82 14.16
C GLN A 12 11.62 9.01 14.29
N VAL A 13 11.82 8.10 13.35
CA VAL A 13 12.96 7.19 13.32
C VAL A 13 13.60 7.26 11.93
N ALA A 14 14.92 7.40 11.88
CA ALA A 14 15.65 7.32 10.63
C ALA A 14 15.66 5.89 10.12
N ALA A 15 15.42 5.70 8.82
CA ALA A 15 15.57 4.40 8.21
C ALA A 15 17.04 4.00 8.22
N THR A 16 17.34 2.76 8.62
CA THR A 16 18.69 2.19 8.59
C THR A 16 19.08 1.69 7.21
N GLY A 17 18.09 1.46 6.36
CA GLY A 17 18.30 1.08 4.96
C GLY A 17 17.08 1.45 4.13
N VAL A 18 17.32 1.75 2.87
CA VAL A 18 16.28 2.04 1.87
C VAL A 18 16.65 1.29 0.60
N GLU A 19 15.72 0.51 0.09
CA GLU A 19 15.89 -0.19 -1.18
C GLU A 19 14.70 0.14 -2.08
N THR A 20 14.99 0.80 -3.20
CA THR A 20 13.98 1.11 -4.21
C THR A 20 13.93 -0.02 -5.24
N VAL A 21 12.76 -0.25 -5.78
CA VAL A 21 12.54 -1.25 -6.83
C VAL A 21 12.47 -0.55 -8.17
N ASP A 22 13.36 -0.93 -9.10
CA ASP A 22 13.44 -0.25 -10.41
C ASP A 22 12.23 -0.55 -11.30
N SER A 23 11.60 -1.70 -11.12
CA SER A 23 10.51 -2.18 -11.99
C SER A 23 9.13 -1.68 -11.58
N CYS A 24 8.99 -1.04 -10.43
CA CYS A 24 7.69 -0.55 -9.95
C CYS A 24 7.86 0.58 -8.93
N ASP A 25 6.75 1.29 -8.68
CA ASP A 25 6.72 2.39 -7.71
C ASP A 25 6.64 1.84 -6.28
N LEU A 26 7.76 1.30 -5.80
CA LEU A 26 7.84 0.59 -4.53
C LEU A 26 9.22 0.82 -3.90
N ALA A 27 9.23 0.94 -2.58
CA ALA A 27 10.46 1.00 -1.80
C ALA A 27 10.30 0.22 -0.51
N PHE A 28 11.39 -0.37 -0.04
CA PHE A 28 11.47 -1.03 1.26
C PHE A 28 12.36 -0.21 2.17
N LEU A 29 11.88 0.01 3.39
CA LEU A 29 12.63 0.75 4.40
C LEU A 29 12.83 -0.15 5.62
N TRP A 30 14.02 -0.10 6.19
CA TRP A 30 14.34 -0.80 7.46
C TRP A 30 14.50 0.23 8.56
N VAL A 31 13.94 -0.07 9.71
CA VAL A 31 14.11 0.75 10.91
C VAL A 31 14.64 -0.13 12.04
N ASP A 32 15.44 0.45 12.93
CA ASP A 32 15.93 -0.27 14.11
C ASP A 32 14.81 -0.35 15.13
N LYS A 33 14.41 -1.55 15.47
CA LYS A 33 13.38 -1.83 16.47
C LYS A 33 13.71 -1.17 17.82
N ALA A 34 14.97 -1.09 18.18
CA ALA A 34 15.40 -0.51 19.45
C ALA A 34 15.12 1.00 19.55
N GLU A 35 14.93 1.67 18.41
CA GLU A 35 14.61 3.11 18.38
C GLU A 35 13.12 3.40 18.44
N LEU A 36 12.28 2.39 18.40
CA LEU A 36 10.83 2.55 18.43
C LEU A 36 10.35 2.71 19.88
N SER A 37 9.41 3.65 20.08
CA SER A 37 8.67 3.75 21.34
C SER A 37 7.77 2.52 21.50
N GLU A 38 7.29 2.27 22.72
CA GLU A 38 6.37 1.17 22.98
C GLU A 38 5.08 1.32 22.14
N GLU A 39 4.55 2.55 22.04
CA GLU A 39 3.36 2.84 21.24
C GLU A 39 3.61 2.61 19.74
N ALA A 40 4.76 3.06 19.24
CA ALA A 40 5.13 2.85 17.84
C ALA A 40 5.28 1.36 17.54
N TRP A 41 5.88 0.60 18.45
CA TRP A 41 6.06 -0.84 18.29
C TRP A 41 4.71 -1.57 18.22
N LYS A 42 3.72 -1.14 19.00
CA LYS A 42 2.39 -1.77 19.02
C LYS A 42 1.65 -1.67 17.68
N VAL A 43 1.95 -0.65 16.87
CA VAL A 43 1.31 -0.49 15.55
C VAL A 43 2.14 -1.11 14.42
N CYS A 44 3.33 -1.61 14.70
CA CYS A 44 4.19 -2.29 13.73
C CYS A 44 3.81 -3.76 13.58
N LEU A 45 2.53 -4.02 13.30
CA LEU A 45 2.06 -5.38 13.07
C LEU A 45 2.17 -5.73 11.59
N PRO A 46 2.57 -6.97 11.26
CA PRO A 46 2.54 -7.40 9.88
C PRO A 46 1.09 -7.38 9.37
N VAL A 47 0.91 -6.91 8.15
CA VAL A 47 -0.39 -7.00 7.50
C VAL A 47 -0.74 -8.46 7.24
N GLN A 48 -2.03 -8.77 7.31
CA GLN A 48 -2.50 -10.10 6.94
C GLN A 48 -2.41 -10.26 5.43
N THR A 49 -1.73 -11.28 4.96
CA THR A 49 -1.60 -11.58 3.54
C THR A 49 -2.10 -12.99 3.24
N ASP A 50 -2.65 -13.18 2.05
CA ASP A 50 -3.12 -14.49 1.59
C ASP A 50 -3.08 -14.50 0.07
N ARG A 51 -2.15 -15.26 -0.50
CA ARG A 51 -1.96 -15.29 -1.95
C ARG A 51 -3.18 -15.82 -2.70
N GLU A 52 -3.88 -16.80 -2.13
CA GLU A 52 -5.09 -17.34 -2.75
C GLU A 52 -6.20 -16.30 -2.82
N VAL A 53 -6.36 -15.50 -1.76
CA VAL A 53 -7.33 -14.41 -1.73
C VAL A 53 -6.97 -13.35 -2.78
N PHE A 54 -5.70 -12.99 -2.86
CA PHE A 54 -5.24 -12.03 -3.86
C PHE A 54 -5.49 -12.56 -5.28
N ASP A 55 -5.12 -13.79 -5.56
CA ASP A 55 -5.27 -14.39 -6.90
C ASP A 55 -6.74 -14.58 -7.30
N ALA A 56 -7.64 -14.62 -6.33
CA ALA A 56 -9.09 -14.76 -6.56
C ALA A 56 -9.80 -13.42 -6.79
N LEU A 57 -9.10 -12.29 -6.68
CA LEU A 57 -9.70 -10.97 -6.94
C LEU A 57 -10.25 -10.92 -8.37
N LYS A 58 -11.42 -10.36 -8.50
CA LYS A 58 -12.10 -10.20 -9.79
C LYS A 58 -12.84 -8.87 -9.84
N GLU A 59 -13.24 -8.48 -11.03
CA GLU A 59 -14.01 -7.27 -11.28
C GLU A 59 -15.21 -7.17 -10.32
N TYR A 60 -15.41 -5.99 -9.78
CA TYR A 60 -16.45 -5.62 -8.81
C TYR A 60 -16.27 -6.12 -7.38
N ASP A 61 -15.19 -6.85 -7.06
CA ASP A 61 -14.91 -7.19 -5.66
C ASP A 61 -14.67 -5.94 -4.83
N ASP A 62 -15.18 -5.94 -3.60
CA ASP A 62 -15.04 -4.81 -2.67
C ASP A 62 -13.64 -4.73 -2.11
N VAL A 63 -13.12 -3.49 -2.04
CA VAL A 63 -11.80 -3.20 -1.49
C VAL A 63 -11.91 -1.95 -0.62
N TRP A 64 -11.16 -1.91 0.47
CA TRP A 64 -11.10 -0.77 1.37
C TRP A 64 -9.69 -0.16 1.31
N MET A 65 -9.65 1.16 1.10
CA MET A 65 -8.39 1.89 0.99
C MET A 65 -8.13 2.68 2.27
N TYR A 66 -6.92 2.61 2.78
CA TYR A 66 -6.49 3.31 3.99
C TYR A 66 -5.25 4.13 3.68
N GLY A 67 -5.24 5.38 4.12
CA GLY A 67 -4.09 6.25 3.96
C GLY A 67 -4.44 7.68 4.34
N GLY A 68 -3.43 8.54 4.36
CA GLY A 68 -3.61 9.94 4.72
C GLY A 68 -3.82 10.16 6.22
N GLU A 69 -4.16 11.39 6.57
CA GLU A 69 -4.27 11.81 7.97
C GLU A 69 -5.55 11.35 8.67
N SER A 70 -6.63 11.13 7.90
CA SER A 70 -7.93 10.81 8.51
C SER A 70 -7.96 9.46 9.19
N GLY A 71 -7.16 8.50 8.71
CA GLY A 71 -7.19 7.13 9.20
C GLY A 71 -8.49 6.38 8.89
N LEU A 72 -9.42 7.00 8.16
CA LEU A 72 -10.70 6.39 7.82
C LEU A 72 -10.61 5.60 6.52
N PRO A 73 -11.28 4.44 6.45
CA PRO A 73 -11.31 3.66 5.22
C PRO A 73 -12.14 4.34 4.14
N VAL A 74 -11.71 4.19 2.89
CA VAL A 74 -12.45 4.64 1.72
C VAL A 74 -12.81 3.43 0.88
N TYR A 75 -14.09 3.32 0.55
CA TYR A 75 -14.58 2.20 -0.25
C TYR A 75 -14.13 2.31 -1.70
N ALA A 76 -13.78 1.18 -2.28
CA ALA A 76 -13.50 1.04 -3.70
C ALA A 76 -13.93 -0.35 -4.19
N PHE A 77 -13.95 -0.56 -5.48
CA PHE A 77 -14.13 -1.90 -6.02
C PHE A 77 -13.11 -2.16 -7.14
N VAL A 78 -12.84 -3.42 -7.40
CA VAL A 78 -11.89 -3.83 -8.44
C VAL A 78 -12.45 -3.54 -9.82
N VAL A 79 -11.70 -2.83 -10.64
CA VAL A 79 -11.98 -2.65 -12.07
C VAL A 79 -11.29 -3.75 -12.86
N ASP A 80 -10.00 -3.97 -12.59
CA ASP A 80 -9.21 -5.01 -13.23
C ASP A 80 -8.12 -5.44 -12.25
N PRO A 81 -8.03 -6.72 -11.88
CA PRO A 81 -7.02 -7.16 -10.93
C PRO A 81 -5.59 -7.14 -11.46
N TRP A 82 -5.40 -7.11 -12.78
CA TRP A 82 -4.07 -7.12 -13.36
C TRP A 82 -4.09 -6.49 -14.74
N ILE A 83 -3.74 -5.22 -14.84
CA ILE A 83 -3.75 -4.45 -16.09
C ILE A 83 -2.50 -3.58 -16.20
N TYR A 84 -1.97 -3.47 -17.41
CA TYR A 84 -0.86 -2.56 -17.67
C TYR A 84 -1.34 -1.11 -17.58
N VAL A 85 -0.69 -0.31 -16.76
CA VAL A 85 -0.99 1.11 -16.58
C VAL A 85 0.17 1.90 -17.16
N GLU A 86 -0.09 2.58 -18.27
CA GLU A 86 0.93 3.29 -19.04
C GLU A 86 1.65 4.36 -18.22
N ASP A 87 0.92 5.11 -17.39
CA ASP A 87 1.49 6.18 -16.57
C ASP A 87 2.54 5.69 -15.58
N PHE A 88 2.48 4.43 -15.16
CA PHE A 88 3.42 3.81 -14.23
C PHE A 88 4.35 2.80 -14.91
N ASP A 89 4.11 2.52 -16.19
CA ASP A 89 4.89 1.54 -16.96
C ASP A 89 5.00 0.19 -16.26
N GLN A 90 3.89 -0.30 -15.69
CA GLN A 90 3.85 -1.59 -15.00
C GLN A 90 2.42 -2.15 -14.97
N TYR A 91 2.32 -3.46 -14.70
CA TYR A 91 1.04 -4.10 -14.42
C TYR A 91 0.61 -3.79 -13.00
N MET A 92 -0.65 -3.44 -12.82
CA MET A 92 -1.20 -2.98 -11.55
C MET A 92 -2.59 -3.54 -11.31
N LEU A 93 -3.01 -3.49 -10.05
CA LEU A 93 -4.40 -3.65 -9.65
C LEU A 93 -5.08 -2.30 -9.84
N LEU A 94 -6.17 -2.26 -10.59
CA LEU A 94 -6.92 -1.04 -10.84
C LEU A 94 -8.24 -1.06 -10.09
N LEU A 95 -8.47 -0.03 -9.29
CA LEU A 95 -9.68 0.13 -8.49
C LEU A 95 -10.49 1.32 -8.98
N GLN A 96 -11.77 1.33 -8.62
CA GLN A 96 -12.66 2.49 -8.74
C GLN A 96 -12.98 2.98 -7.34
N GLY A 97 -12.58 4.20 -7.03
CA GLY A 97 -12.81 4.84 -5.75
C GLY A 97 -12.18 6.21 -5.74
N LEU A 98 -12.54 7.05 -4.77
CA LEU A 98 -11.98 8.39 -4.67
C LEU A 98 -10.94 8.42 -3.56
N ILE A 99 -9.71 8.80 -3.91
CA ILE A 99 -8.67 9.02 -2.91
C ILE A 99 -8.38 10.52 -2.77
N ALA A 100 -8.09 10.91 -1.54
CA ALA A 100 -7.67 12.27 -1.23
C ALA A 100 -6.16 12.42 -1.40
N PRO A 101 -5.66 13.64 -1.63
CA PRO A 101 -4.21 13.89 -1.58
C PRO A 101 -3.61 13.38 -0.28
N GLY A 102 -2.46 12.76 -0.35
CA GLY A 102 -1.78 12.18 0.81
C GLY A 102 -2.11 10.72 1.08
N MET A 103 -3.02 10.10 0.33
CA MET A 103 -3.32 8.67 0.49
C MET A 103 -2.34 7.75 -0.23
N SER A 104 -1.55 8.28 -1.18
CA SER A 104 -0.52 7.49 -1.86
C SER A 104 0.46 6.90 -0.84
N GLY A 105 0.80 5.64 -1.01
CA GLY A 105 1.60 4.88 -0.04
C GLY A 105 0.76 4.14 0.98
N GLY A 106 -0.53 4.42 1.07
CA GLY A 106 -1.45 3.68 1.92
C GLY A 106 -1.74 2.29 1.37
N GLY A 107 -2.55 1.53 2.08
CA GLY A 107 -2.86 0.14 1.75
C GLY A 107 -4.27 -0.08 1.22
N ALA A 108 -4.41 -1.11 0.42
CA ALA A 108 -5.70 -1.61 -0.04
C ALA A 108 -5.93 -3.01 0.55
N PHE A 109 -7.15 -3.26 1.02
CA PHE A 109 -7.50 -4.47 1.78
C PHE A 109 -8.87 -4.99 1.34
N THR A 110 -9.06 -6.30 1.42
CA THR A 110 -10.38 -6.91 1.27
C THR A 110 -11.26 -6.58 2.48
N GLU A 111 -12.56 -6.89 2.41
CA GLU A 111 -13.47 -6.74 3.56
C GLU A 111 -12.99 -7.51 4.79
N ASP A 112 -12.33 -8.63 4.59
CA ASP A 112 -11.81 -9.47 5.68
C ASP A 112 -10.44 -9.00 6.19
N GLY A 113 -9.92 -7.89 5.67
CA GLY A 113 -8.67 -7.31 6.12
C GLY A 113 -7.42 -7.89 5.48
N VAL A 114 -7.55 -8.61 4.38
CA VAL A 114 -6.39 -9.14 3.65
C VAL A 114 -5.79 -8.05 2.78
N PHE A 115 -4.50 -7.80 2.95
CA PHE A 115 -3.76 -6.80 2.21
C PHE A 115 -3.61 -7.22 0.74
N VAL A 116 -3.95 -6.32 -0.18
CA VAL A 116 -3.88 -6.61 -1.63
C VAL A 116 -2.96 -5.66 -2.40
N GLY A 117 -2.46 -4.60 -1.78
CA GLY A 117 -1.49 -3.73 -2.44
C GLY A 117 -1.31 -2.36 -1.82
N ILE A 118 -0.42 -1.57 -2.44
CA ILE A 118 -0.08 -0.22 -2.02
C ILE A 118 -0.64 0.78 -3.02
N LEU A 119 -1.33 1.81 -2.51
CA LEU A 119 -1.92 2.86 -3.33
C LEU A 119 -0.81 3.72 -3.96
N CYS A 120 -0.83 3.88 -5.27
CA CYS A 120 0.11 4.74 -5.99
C CYS A 120 -0.47 6.09 -6.34
N GLY A 121 -1.68 6.11 -6.85
CA GLY A 121 -2.33 7.36 -7.23
C GLY A 121 -3.67 7.13 -7.88
N GLY A 122 -4.44 8.19 -7.98
CA GLY A 122 -5.74 8.16 -8.60
C GLY A 122 -5.93 9.32 -9.57
N ASP A 123 -6.96 9.22 -10.38
CA ASP A 123 -7.32 10.26 -11.34
C ASP A 123 -8.67 10.89 -11.00
N GLU A 124 -9.08 11.88 -11.81
CA GLU A 124 -10.33 12.60 -11.62
C GLU A 124 -11.57 11.73 -11.86
N GLU A 125 -11.42 10.64 -12.58
CA GLU A 125 -12.51 9.70 -12.87
C GLU A 125 -12.67 8.64 -11.77
N GLY A 126 -11.82 8.68 -10.76
CA GLY A 126 -11.85 7.73 -9.64
C GLY A 126 -11.12 6.42 -9.90
N LYS A 127 -10.29 6.36 -10.92
CA LYS A 127 -9.42 5.20 -11.15
C LYS A 127 -8.22 5.29 -10.23
N VAL A 128 -7.97 4.24 -9.47
CA VAL A 128 -6.86 4.18 -8.51
C VAL A 128 -5.93 3.05 -8.91
N ALA A 129 -4.66 3.39 -9.12
CA ALA A 129 -3.63 2.41 -9.43
C ALA A 129 -2.97 1.92 -8.15
N VAL A 130 -2.81 0.62 -8.03
CA VAL A 130 -2.30 -0.05 -6.82
C VAL A 130 -1.18 -1.00 -7.21
N VAL A 131 -0.02 -0.90 -6.53
CA VAL A 131 1.04 -1.90 -6.67
C VAL A 131 0.50 -3.20 -6.09
N PRO A 132 0.31 -4.25 -6.90
CA PRO A 132 -0.36 -5.46 -6.43
C PRO A 132 0.52 -6.25 -5.46
N TYR A 133 -0.12 -6.91 -4.50
CA TYR A 133 0.54 -7.72 -3.49
C TYR A 133 1.53 -8.72 -4.09
N SER A 134 1.17 -9.38 -5.20
CA SER A 134 2.05 -10.37 -5.85
C SER A 134 3.38 -9.78 -6.27
N MET A 135 3.39 -8.52 -6.72
CA MET A 135 4.63 -7.83 -7.09
C MET A 135 5.47 -7.49 -5.86
N ILE A 136 4.82 -7.04 -4.79
CA ILE A 136 5.50 -6.74 -3.52
C ILE A 136 6.16 -8.01 -2.98
N GLU A 137 5.45 -9.13 -3.01
CA GLU A 137 5.96 -10.42 -2.56
C GLU A 137 7.18 -10.86 -3.38
N THR A 138 7.12 -10.68 -4.71
CA THR A 138 8.22 -11.04 -5.61
C THR A 138 9.46 -10.18 -5.38
N GLU A 139 9.27 -8.87 -5.17
CA GLU A 139 10.38 -7.91 -5.02
C GLU A 139 10.92 -7.82 -3.59
N ARG A 140 10.24 -8.40 -2.64
CA ARG A 140 10.62 -8.36 -1.23
C ARG A 140 12.01 -8.95 -1.01
N PRO A 141 12.93 -8.21 -0.35
CA PRO A 141 14.29 -8.66 -0.07
C PRO A 141 14.34 -9.88 0.85
#